data_608bd0a0dfbb3df5ff2a2e575c74d937
#
_entry.id   608bd0a0dfbb3df5ff2a2e575c74d937
#
_cell.length_a   1.000
_cell.length_b   1.000
_cell.length_c   1.000
_cell.angle_alpha   90.00
_cell.angle_beta   90.00
_cell.angle_gamma   90.00
#
_symmetry.space_group_name_H-M   'P 1'
#
loop_
_entity.id
_entity.type
_entity.pdbx_description
1 polymer ?
#
loop_
_entity_poly.entity_id
_entity_poly.type
_entity_poly.pdbx_seq_one_letter_code
_entity_poly.pdbx_strand_id
1 'polypeptide(L)'
;ALGATDQHSQLQLYRAGPRDKLVTLVRPRERPDRDVPETALSGLSYLGGNSLGDLLDAEFEATEASLAESGVPAIRVEIDAVDARSLGSLLYEMEAACVCYGELASVSTFTQPAVEWGKRAARGLLGGGDFEEAAAVDERTSLVVE
;
A
#
# COMPACT_ATOMS: atom_id res chain seq x y z
N ALA A 1 0.21 0.30 -2.52
CA ALA A 1 1.27 -0.49 -3.14
C ALA A 1 0.86 -0.96 -4.53
N LEU A 2 1.74 -0.91 -5.48
CA LEU A 2 1.50 -1.42 -6.83
C LEU A 2 1.79 -2.92 -6.86
N GLY A 3 0.78 -3.71 -7.16
CA GLY A 3 0.92 -5.17 -7.29
C GLY A 3 1.81 -5.53 -8.46
N ALA A 4 2.34 -6.54 -8.36
CA ALA A 4 3.43 -7.45 -8.19
C ALA A 4 4.74 -6.78 -7.74
N THR A 5 5.09 -5.57 -8.20
CA THR A 5 6.39 -4.91 -7.89
C THR A 5 6.59 -4.71 -6.39
N ASP A 6 5.62 -4.12 -5.71
CA ASP A 6 5.75 -3.85 -4.28
C ASP A 6 5.51 -5.08 -3.41
N GLN A 7 4.84 -6.11 -3.93
CA GLN A 7 4.61 -7.36 -3.22
C GLN A 7 5.91 -8.07 -2.85
N HIS A 8 6.95 -7.96 -3.68
CA HIS A 8 8.25 -8.56 -3.41
C HIS A 8 8.81 -8.17 -2.05
N SER A 9 8.62 -6.93 -1.62
CA SER A 9 9.13 -6.43 -0.33
C SER A 9 8.11 -6.52 0.82
N GLN A 10 6.82 -6.67 0.55
CA GLN A 10 5.75 -6.54 1.54
C GLN A 10 5.01 -7.84 1.83
N LEU A 11 4.92 -8.76 0.86
CA LEU A 11 4.11 -9.96 1.00
C LEU A 11 4.59 -10.86 2.16
N GLN A 12 5.89 -10.91 2.41
CA GLN A 12 6.47 -11.61 3.55
C GLN A 12 5.92 -11.08 4.89
N LEU A 13 5.83 -9.75 5.03
CA LEU A 13 5.25 -9.12 6.21
C LEU A 13 3.76 -9.41 6.35
N TYR A 14 3.02 -9.43 5.23
CA TYR A 14 1.59 -9.72 5.26
C TYR A 14 1.32 -11.17 5.67
N ARG A 15 2.04 -12.12 5.10
CA ARG A 15 1.83 -13.56 5.36
C ARG A 15 2.37 -14.04 6.70
N ALA A 16 3.55 -13.58 7.10
CA ALA A 16 4.29 -14.10 8.27
C ALA A 16 4.40 -13.10 9.43
N GLY A 17 3.98 -11.85 9.25
CA GLY A 17 3.99 -10.82 10.29
C GLY A 17 2.78 -10.90 11.24
N PRO A 18 2.61 -9.88 12.10
CA PRO A 18 1.47 -9.80 13.01
C PRO A 18 0.11 -9.87 12.29
N ARG A 19 -0.87 -10.54 12.91
CA ARG A 19 -2.24 -10.71 12.38
C ARG A 19 -3.12 -9.50 12.69
N ASP A 20 -2.68 -8.32 12.29
CA ASP A 20 -3.28 -7.01 12.55
C ASP A 20 -3.68 -6.26 11.27
N LYS A 21 -3.76 -6.98 10.14
CA LYS A 21 -3.97 -6.38 8.82
C LYS A 21 -5.18 -6.96 8.11
N LEU A 22 -5.91 -6.08 7.44
CA LEU A 22 -6.87 -6.41 6.40
C LEU A 22 -6.28 -5.93 5.07
N VAL A 23 -6.17 -6.80 4.09
CA VAL A 23 -5.60 -6.45 2.78
C VAL A 23 -6.74 -6.21 1.79
N THR A 24 -6.72 -5.05 1.14
CA THR A 24 -7.65 -4.78 0.03
C THR A 24 -6.89 -4.90 -1.30
N LEU A 25 -7.35 -5.83 -2.13
CA LEU A 25 -6.82 -6.07 -3.47
C LEU A 25 -7.74 -5.40 -4.49
N VAL A 26 -7.19 -4.47 -5.28
CA VAL A 26 -7.97 -3.71 -6.27
C VAL A 26 -7.49 -4.06 -7.67
N ARG A 27 -8.40 -4.38 -8.59
CA ARG A 27 -8.09 -4.56 -10.01
C ARG A 27 -9.15 -3.93 -10.92
N PRO A 28 -8.78 -3.44 -12.11
CA PRO A 28 -9.74 -3.08 -13.14
C PRO A 28 -10.25 -4.32 -13.88
N ARG A 29 -11.53 -4.31 -14.29
CA ARG A 29 -12.11 -5.33 -15.19
C ARG A 29 -11.66 -5.12 -16.62
N GLU A 30 -11.64 -3.84 -17.05
CA GLU A 30 -11.21 -3.44 -18.38
C GLU A 30 -9.86 -2.74 -18.30
N ARG A 31 -8.92 -3.18 -19.12
CA ARG A 31 -7.59 -2.58 -19.25
C ARG A 31 -7.05 -2.78 -20.64
N PRO A 32 -6.17 -1.88 -21.12
CA PRO A 32 -5.35 -2.18 -22.32
C PRO A 32 -4.54 -3.45 -22.07
N ASP A 33 -4.45 -4.29 -23.07
CA ASP A 33 -3.70 -5.53 -22.99
C ASP A 33 -2.67 -5.64 -24.13
N ARG A 34 -1.69 -6.51 -23.96
CA ARG A 34 -0.63 -6.75 -24.93
C ARG A 34 -0.13 -8.17 -24.82
N ASP A 35 -0.04 -8.84 -25.96
CA ASP A 35 0.49 -10.18 -26.05
C ASP A 35 1.97 -10.25 -25.64
N VAL A 36 2.34 -11.31 -24.96
CA VAL A 36 3.71 -11.63 -24.61
C VAL A 36 4.28 -12.50 -25.76
N PRO A 37 5.33 -12.05 -26.46
CA PRO A 37 5.93 -12.84 -27.52
C PRO A 37 6.53 -14.13 -26.96
N GLU A 38 6.52 -15.18 -27.77
CA GLU A 38 7.18 -16.43 -27.41
C GLU A 38 8.68 -16.22 -27.18
N THR A 39 9.20 -16.91 -26.18
CA THR A 39 10.62 -16.85 -25.84
C THR A 39 11.18 -18.26 -25.59
N ALA A 40 12.40 -18.47 -26.07
CA ALA A 40 13.17 -19.69 -25.79
C ALA A 40 14.03 -19.58 -24.53
N LEU A 41 13.95 -18.48 -23.80
CA LEU A 41 14.68 -18.30 -22.54
C LEU A 41 14.23 -19.34 -21.52
N SER A 42 15.19 -20.06 -20.95
CA SER A 42 14.94 -21.06 -19.93
C SER A 42 14.22 -20.44 -18.74
N GLY A 43 13.13 -21.07 -18.30
CA GLY A 43 12.31 -20.63 -17.17
C GLY A 43 11.27 -19.55 -17.49
N LEU A 44 11.24 -18.99 -18.72
CA LEU A 44 10.27 -17.97 -19.14
C LEU A 44 9.35 -18.42 -20.28
N SER A 45 9.57 -19.62 -20.84
CA SER A 45 8.80 -20.12 -21.99
C SER A 45 7.29 -20.24 -21.71
N TYR A 46 6.89 -20.41 -20.45
CA TYR A 46 5.47 -20.48 -20.05
C TYR A 46 4.72 -19.16 -20.22
N LEU A 47 5.42 -18.03 -20.39
CA LEU A 47 4.81 -16.72 -20.60
C LEU A 47 4.33 -16.52 -22.03
N GLY A 48 4.98 -17.18 -23.00
CA GLY A 48 4.65 -17.06 -24.42
C GLY A 48 3.23 -17.55 -24.72
N GLY A 49 2.53 -16.83 -25.59
CA GLY A 49 1.13 -17.12 -25.91
C GLY A 49 0.10 -16.61 -24.92
N ASN A 50 0.53 -16.01 -23.83
CA ASN A 50 -0.32 -15.28 -22.88
C ASN A 50 -0.22 -13.77 -23.13
N SER A 51 -1.08 -13.00 -22.48
CA SER A 51 -1.00 -11.54 -22.48
C SER A 51 -0.41 -11.01 -21.15
N LEU A 52 -0.04 -9.74 -21.11
CA LEU A 52 0.28 -9.06 -19.83
C LEU A 52 -0.91 -9.05 -18.89
N GLY A 53 -2.13 -8.99 -19.42
CA GLY A 53 -3.35 -9.11 -18.67
C GLY A 53 -3.50 -10.46 -18.00
N ASP A 54 -3.24 -11.55 -18.73
CA ASP A 54 -3.27 -12.90 -18.16
C ASP A 54 -2.26 -13.06 -17.03
N LEU A 55 -1.06 -12.50 -17.20
CA LEU A 55 -0.03 -12.52 -16.15
C LEU A 55 -0.49 -11.78 -14.89
N LEU A 56 -1.01 -10.55 -15.04
CA LEU A 56 -1.50 -9.76 -13.91
C LEU A 56 -2.67 -10.44 -13.20
N ASP A 57 -3.58 -11.09 -13.94
CA ASP A 57 -4.68 -11.83 -13.34
C ASP A 57 -4.18 -13.05 -12.57
N ALA A 58 -3.24 -13.80 -13.12
CA ALA A 58 -2.62 -14.93 -12.44
C ALA A 58 -1.89 -14.49 -11.14
N GLU A 59 -1.16 -13.40 -11.17
CA GLU A 59 -0.49 -12.83 -9.98
C GLU A 59 -1.50 -12.34 -8.93
N PHE A 60 -2.60 -11.73 -9.36
CA PHE A 60 -3.68 -11.29 -8.48
C PHE A 60 -4.32 -12.47 -7.75
N GLU A 61 -4.76 -13.48 -8.50
CA GLU A 61 -5.38 -14.69 -7.95
C GLU A 61 -4.42 -15.46 -7.03
N ALA A 62 -3.15 -15.59 -7.42
CA ALA A 62 -2.13 -16.24 -6.60
C ALA A 62 -1.87 -15.48 -5.30
N THR A 63 -1.85 -14.16 -5.34
CA THR A 63 -1.67 -13.31 -4.15
C THR A 63 -2.84 -13.48 -3.19
N GLU A 64 -4.08 -13.39 -3.69
CA GLU A 64 -5.28 -13.56 -2.88
C GLU A 64 -5.33 -14.95 -2.22
N ALA A 65 -5.07 -16.00 -3.00
CA ALA A 65 -5.03 -17.37 -2.49
C ALA A 65 -3.94 -17.54 -1.42
N SER A 66 -2.78 -16.94 -1.63
CA SER A 66 -1.65 -16.98 -0.69
C SER A 66 -1.95 -16.27 0.64
N LEU A 67 -2.68 -15.16 0.60
CA LEU A 67 -3.15 -14.47 1.81
C LEU A 67 -4.17 -15.32 2.57
N ALA A 68 -5.14 -15.89 1.85
CA ALA A 68 -6.15 -16.77 2.44
C ALA A 68 -5.53 -18.00 3.10
N GLU A 69 -4.58 -18.67 2.43
CA GLU A 69 -3.83 -19.80 3.00
C GLU A 69 -3.11 -19.43 4.30
N SER A 70 -2.58 -18.20 4.36
CA SER A 70 -1.92 -17.68 5.56
C SER A 70 -2.87 -17.17 6.64
N GLY A 71 -4.19 -17.24 6.43
CA GLY A 71 -5.21 -16.73 7.35
C GLY A 71 -5.24 -15.20 7.46
N VAL A 72 -4.78 -14.49 6.43
CA VAL A 72 -4.85 -13.02 6.35
C VAL A 72 -6.17 -12.65 5.65
N PRO A 73 -7.07 -11.90 6.31
CA PRO A 73 -8.30 -11.47 5.68
C PRO A 73 -8.02 -10.52 4.52
N ALA A 74 -8.71 -10.75 3.40
CA ALA A 74 -8.59 -9.91 2.22
C ALA A 74 -9.97 -9.53 1.66
N ILE A 75 -10.06 -8.36 1.05
CA ILE A 75 -11.22 -7.86 0.32
C ILE A 75 -10.81 -7.66 -1.13
N ARG A 76 -11.60 -8.22 -2.06
CA ARG A 76 -11.45 -7.97 -3.49
C ARG A 76 -12.35 -6.79 -3.90
N VAL A 77 -11.77 -5.79 -4.54
CA VAL A 77 -12.48 -4.67 -5.15
C VAL A 77 -12.20 -4.66 -6.64
N GLU A 78 -13.25 -4.70 -7.44
CA GLU A 78 -13.16 -4.61 -8.90
C GLU A 78 -13.76 -3.28 -9.35
N ILE A 79 -12.94 -2.47 -10.04
CA ILE A 79 -13.39 -1.25 -10.71
C ILE A 79 -13.59 -1.52 -12.20
N ASP A 80 -14.46 -0.77 -12.86
CA ASP A 80 -14.75 -1.04 -14.28
C ASP A 80 -13.51 -0.83 -15.16
N ALA A 81 -12.87 0.32 -15.04
CA ALA A 81 -11.66 0.68 -15.78
C ALA A 81 -10.78 1.66 -14.99
N VAL A 82 -9.55 1.88 -15.43
CA VAL A 82 -8.67 2.92 -14.87
C VAL A 82 -8.98 4.25 -15.57
N ASP A 83 -10.05 4.88 -15.14
CA ASP A 83 -10.48 6.19 -15.62
C ASP A 83 -10.82 7.14 -14.45
N ALA A 84 -11.06 8.42 -14.77
CA ALA A 84 -11.33 9.44 -13.76
C ALA A 84 -12.58 9.15 -12.93
N ARG A 85 -13.59 8.50 -13.51
CA ARG A 85 -14.85 8.17 -12.82
C ARG A 85 -14.63 7.02 -11.84
N SER A 86 -14.07 5.90 -12.30
CA SER A 86 -13.84 4.71 -11.48
C SER A 86 -12.83 5.00 -10.35
N LEU A 87 -11.76 5.73 -10.65
CA LEU A 87 -10.79 6.13 -9.64
C LEU A 87 -11.38 7.15 -8.64
N GLY A 88 -12.18 8.11 -9.11
CA GLY A 88 -12.87 9.07 -8.25
C GLY A 88 -13.85 8.40 -7.31
N SER A 89 -14.63 7.41 -7.79
CA SER A 89 -15.51 6.60 -6.94
C SER A 89 -14.72 5.82 -5.90
N LEU A 90 -13.66 5.13 -6.30
CA LEU A 90 -12.82 4.35 -5.39
C LEU A 90 -12.22 5.23 -4.28
N LEU A 91 -11.67 6.39 -4.62
CA LEU A 91 -11.09 7.31 -3.63
C LEU A 91 -12.17 7.82 -2.67
N TYR A 92 -13.33 8.24 -3.19
CA TYR A 92 -14.44 8.68 -2.36
C TYR A 92 -14.94 7.61 -1.39
N GLU A 93 -15.08 6.37 -1.88
CA GLU A 93 -15.50 5.25 -1.04
C GLU A 93 -14.47 4.94 0.06
N MET A 94 -13.17 5.04 -0.25
CA MET A 94 -12.11 4.84 0.74
C MET A 94 -12.08 5.96 1.79
N GLU A 95 -12.30 7.21 1.39
CA GLU A 95 -12.43 8.34 2.31
C GLU A 95 -13.65 8.18 3.22
N ALA A 96 -14.80 7.82 2.65
CA ALA A 96 -16.02 7.55 3.43
C ALA A 96 -15.82 6.39 4.42
N ALA A 97 -15.19 5.30 3.98
CA ALA A 97 -14.86 4.16 4.84
C ALA A 97 -13.92 4.57 5.98
N CYS A 98 -12.95 5.44 5.72
CA CYS A 98 -12.06 5.97 6.76
C CYS A 98 -12.84 6.76 7.83
N VAL A 99 -13.77 7.62 7.43
CA VAL A 99 -14.63 8.37 8.37
C VAL A 99 -15.52 7.43 9.17
N CYS A 100 -16.18 6.47 8.51
CA CYS A 100 -17.03 5.49 9.19
C CYS A 100 -16.22 4.64 10.19
N TYR A 101 -15.03 4.21 9.80
CA TYR A 101 -14.15 3.46 10.69
C TYR A 101 -13.72 4.31 11.90
N GLY A 102 -13.39 5.58 11.69
CA GLY A 102 -13.04 6.50 12.78
C GLY A 102 -14.15 6.62 13.83
N GLU A 103 -15.40 6.74 13.38
CA GLU A 103 -16.58 6.77 14.26
C GLU A 103 -16.74 5.45 15.03
N LEU A 104 -16.66 4.31 14.33
CA LEU A 104 -16.77 2.98 14.95
C LEU A 104 -15.66 2.69 15.96
N ALA A 105 -14.44 3.13 15.66
CA ALA A 105 -13.27 2.93 16.51
C ALA A 105 -13.08 4.03 17.57
N SER A 106 -13.94 5.06 17.57
CA SER A 106 -13.80 6.26 18.42
C SER A 106 -12.44 6.95 18.27
N VAL A 107 -11.96 7.04 17.02
CA VAL A 107 -10.70 7.68 16.65
C VAL A 107 -10.98 8.98 15.89
N SER A 108 -10.24 10.05 16.20
CA SER A 108 -10.34 11.31 15.47
C SER A 108 -9.76 11.18 14.08
N THR A 109 -10.61 11.12 13.06
CA THR A 109 -10.26 10.84 11.66
C THR A 109 -9.47 11.97 11.00
N PHE A 110 -9.70 13.23 11.42
CA PHE A 110 -9.17 14.43 10.74
C PHE A 110 -7.97 15.05 11.43
N THR A 111 -7.33 14.35 12.37
CA THR A 111 -6.17 14.85 13.10
C THR A 111 -4.99 13.88 13.04
N GLN A 112 -3.79 14.43 12.94
CA GLN A 112 -2.53 13.66 12.95
C GLN A 112 -1.51 14.33 13.87
N PRO A 113 -1.74 14.40 15.19
CA PRO A 113 -0.87 15.14 16.10
C PRO A 113 0.57 14.63 16.11
N ALA A 114 0.79 13.34 15.94
CA ALA A 114 2.13 12.75 15.91
C ALA A 114 3.00 13.25 14.73
N VAL A 115 2.40 13.62 13.60
CA VAL A 115 3.12 14.16 12.44
C VAL A 115 3.53 15.61 12.66
N GLU A 116 2.81 16.36 13.48
CA GLU A 116 3.12 17.76 13.76
C GLU A 116 4.38 17.94 14.60
N TRP A 117 4.73 16.93 15.41
CA TRP A 117 5.95 16.96 16.23
C TRP A 117 7.21 17.25 15.37
N GLY A 118 7.42 16.49 14.33
CA GLY A 118 8.58 16.66 13.44
C GLY A 118 8.59 18.00 12.70
N LYS A 119 7.41 18.49 12.29
CA LYS A 119 7.31 19.81 11.64
C LYS A 119 7.63 20.96 12.59
N ARG A 120 7.20 20.87 13.85
CA ARG A 120 7.48 21.86 14.88
C ARG A 120 8.96 21.85 15.26
N ALA A 121 9.56 20.66 15.43
CA ALA A 121 11.00 20.51 15.64
C ALA A 121 11.80 21.13 14.51
N ALA A 122 11.51 20.80 13.25
CA ALA A 122 12.20 21.35 12.10
C ALA A 122 12.06 22.87 12.01
N ARG A 123 10.88 23.42 12.28
CA ARG A 123 10.66 24.87 12.30
C ARG A 123 11.49 25.57 13.37
N GLY A 124 11.56 25.00 14.58
CA GLY A 124 12.39 25.54 15.67
C GLY A 124 13.88 25.53 15.33
N LEU A 125 14.39 24.41 14.80
CA LEU A 125 15.79 24.30 14.36
C LEU A 125 16.17 25.29 13.26
N LEU A 126 15.21 25.74 12.45
CA LEU A 126 15.40 26.77 11.43
C LEU A 126 15.18 28.20 11.95
N GLY A 127 15.01 28.39 13.26
CA GLY A 127 14.80 29.70 13.88
C GLY A 127 13.39 30.27 13.69
N GLY A 128 12.41 29.43 13.34
CA GLY A 128 11.02 29.83 13.12
C GLY A 128 10.19 30.00 14.40
N GLY A 129 10.80 30.00 15.58
CA GLY A 129 10.16 30.15 16.89
C GLY A 129 10.68 29.16 17.92
N ASP A 130 10.30 29.37 19.18
CA ASP A 130 10.63 28.46 20.29
C ASP A 130 9.62 27.29 20.32
N PHE A 131 10.12 26.10 20.05
CA PHE A 131 9.37 24.87 20.09
C PHE A 131 10.09 23.85 20.99
N GLU A 132 9.36 23.26 21.95
CA GLU A 132 9.90 22.25 22.85
C GLU A 132 10.49 21.07 22.10
N GLU A 133 9.87 20.72 20.96
CA GLU A 133 10.32 19.63 20.08
C GLU A 133 11.71 19.90 19.47
N ALA A 134 12.08 21.15 19.23
CA ALA A 134 13.41 21.50 18.73
C ALA A 134 14.48 21.29 19.81
N ALA A 135 14.20 21.69 21.07
CA ALA A 135 15.08 21.43 22.19
C ALA A 135 15.31 19.93 22.43
N ALA A 136 14.24 19.13 22.32
CA ALA A 136 14.31 17.68 22.47
C ALA A 136 15.20 16.99 21.40
N VAL A 137 15.41 17.61 20.25
CA VAL A 137 16.34 17.09 19.22
C VAL A 137 17.79 17.19 19.68
N ASP A 138 18.15 18.26 20.38
CA ASP A 138 19.50 18.47 20.89
C ASP A 138 19.83 17.56 22.08
N GLU A 139 18.82 17.14 22.84
CA GLU A 139 18.95 16.24 24.00
C GLU A 139 19.05 14.75 23.61
N ARG A 140 18.86 14.42 22.32
CA ARG A 140 18.91 13.03 21.86
C ARG A 140 20.26 12.37 22.09
N THR A 141 20.25 11.11 22.50
CA THR A 141 21.45 10.27 22.56
C THR A 141 21.85 9.83 21.14
N SER A 142 23.11 9.99 20.77
CA SER A 142 23.66 9.48 19.51
C SER A 142 24.61 8.31 19.77
N LEU A 143 24.49 7.26 18.95
CA LEU A 143 25.44 6.15 18.88
C LEU A 143 26.20 6.27 17.57
N VAL A 144 27.50 6.46 17.66
CA VAL A 144 28.41 6.42 16.49
C VAL A 144 29.07 5.05 16.47
N VAL A 145 28.92 4.32 15.38
CA VAL A 145 29.60 3.05 15.12
C VAL A 145 30.70 3.35 14.12
N GLU A 146 31.98 3.16 14.55
CA GLU A 146 33.16 3.30 13.70
C GLU A 146 33.44 2.01 12.91
#